data_e75416b0c175cfa7bcb349ee298c5422
#
_entry.id   e75416b0c175cfa7bcb349ee298c5422
#
_cell.length_a   1.000
_cell.length_b   1.000
_cell.length_c   1.000
_cell.angle_alpha   90.00
_cell.angle_beta   90.00
_cell.angle_gamma   90.00
#
_symmetry.space_group_name_H-M   'P 1'
#
loop_
_entity.id
_entity.type
_entity.pdbx_description
1 polymer ?
#
loop_
_entity_poly.entity_id
_entity_poly.type
_entity_poly.pdbx_seq_one_letter_code
_entity_poly.pdbx_strand_id
1 'polypeptide(L)'
;PGARGFGFIRRVPVNGESAFLAQLRRDASADIGIRQLEPHGGDRYVIQNIEPIERNLAAVGLDIASEANRRAAADEAARTGRAVITRAITLIQAPSQSQRSFLLLLPVYRPGLPLVSRQDRQAALAGWTYAPLLIDEVLRDVDLNQPQFALALDELTDGRAMLGIGAG
;
A
#
# COMPACT_ATOMS: atom_id res chain seq x y z
N PRO A 1 1.71 -10.69 -13.75
CA PRO A 1 3.10 -10.29 -13.72
C PRO A 1 3.26 -8.96 -12.98
N GLY A 2 4.22 -8.87 -12.04
CA GLY A 2 4.61 -7.65 -11.37
C GLY A 2 3.88 -7.28 -10.08
N ALA A 3 2.62 -7.62 -9.90
CA ALA A 3 1.91 -7.47 -8.63
C ALA A 3 1.97 -8.77 -7.84
N ARG A 4 2.37 -8.68 -6.57
CA ARG A 4 2.42 -9.84 -5.66
C ARG A 4 1.05 -10.25 -5.14
N GLY A 5 0.06 -9.39 -5.30
CA GLY A 5 -1.31 -9.61 -4.87
C GLY A 5 -2.12 -8.33 -4.90
N PHE A 6 -3.38 -8.45 -4.53
CA PHE A 6 -4.30 -7.33 -4.32
C PHE A 6 -5.02 -7.50 -2.99
N GLY A 7 -5.16 -6.41 -2.26
CA GLY A 7 -5.75 -6.48 -0.94
C GLY A 7 -6.41 -5.20 -0.49
N PHE A 8 -6.85 -5.21 0.76
CA PHE A 8 -7.47 -4.07 1.41
C PHE A 8 -6.77 -3.74 2.73
N ILE A 9 -6.45 -2.48 2.89
CA ILE A 9 -5.93 -1.88 4.12
C ILE A 9 -7.07 -1.12 4.79
N ARG A 10 -7.40 -1.48 6.01
CA ARG A 10 -8.45 -0.83 6.79
C ARG A 10 -7.89 0.32 7.60
N ARG A 11 -8.54 1.50 7.54
CA ARG A 11 -8.31 2.54 8.54
C ARG A 11 -9.03 2.16 9.83
N VAL A 12 -8.28 2.01 10.91
CA VAL A 12 -8.78 1.65 12.24
C VAL A 12 -8.42 2.78 13.21
N PRO A 13 -9.42 3.52 13.72
CA PRO A 13 -9.18 4.49 14.77
C PRO A 13 -8.58 3.84 16.01
N VAL A 14 -7.74 4.54 16.75
CA VAL A 14 -7.09 4.03 17.97
C VAL A 14 -8.10 3.43 18.95
N ASN A 15 -9.22 4.11 19.15
CA ASN A 15 -10.30 3.63 20.01
C ASN A 15 -11.14 2.50 19.42
N GLY A 16 -10.91 2.12 18.17
CA GLY A 16 -11.60 1.04 17.44
C GLY A 16 -10.81 -0.25 17.32
N GLU A 17 -9.56 -0.31 17.80
CA GLU A 17 -8.67 -1.46 17.63
C GLU A 17 -9.26 -2.77 18.19
N SER A 18 -9.81 -2.74 19.38
CA SER A 18 -10.39 -3.93 20.03
C SER A 18 -11.56 -4.51 19.25
N ALA A 19 -12.45 -3.65 18.74
CA ALA A 19 -13.59 -4.08 17.93
C ALA A 19 -13.14 -4.65 16.57
N PHE A 20 -12.15 -3.99 15.95
CA PHE A 20 -11.54 -4.47 14.71
C PHE A 20 -10.89 -5.85 14.88
N LEU A 21 -10.08 -6.05 15.91
CA LEU A 21 -9.44 -7.33 16.22
C LEU A 21 -10.46 -8.43 16.49
N ALA A 22 -11.54 -8.13 17.22
CA ALA A 22 -12.61 -9.08 17.46
C ALA A 22 -13.32 -9.51 16.17
N GLN A 23 -13.48 -8.59 15.20
CA GLN A 23 -14.01 -8.90 13.88
C GLN A 23 -13.01 -9.73 13.05
N LEU A 24 -11.75 -9.31 12.99
CA LEU A 24 -10.72 -9.98 12.21
C LEU A 24 -10.52 -11.45 12.63
N ARG A 25 -10.55 -11.72 13.94
CA ARG A 25 -10.46 -13.08 14.49
C ARG A 25 -11.65 -13.97 14.14
N ARG A 26 -12.85 -13.40 14.03
CA ARG A 26 -14.03 -14.14 13.57
C ARG A 26 -13.96 -14.53 12.10
N ASP A 27 -13.41 -13.60 11.27
CA ASP A 27 -13.41 -13.77 9.82
C ASP A 27 -12.25 -14.67 9.35
N ALA A 28 -11.11 -14.64 10.03
CA ALA A 28 -9.87 -15.26 9.57
C ALA A 28 -9.53 -16.61 10.20
N SER A 29 -10.29 -17.12 11.19
CA SER A 29 -9.99 -18.35 11.94
C SER A 29 -8.54 -18.46 12.47
N ALA A 30 -7.82 -17.33 12.57
CA ALA A 30 -6.44 -17.25 13.00
C ALA A 30 -6.28 -16.18 14.08
N ASP A 31 -5.33 -16.38 14.98
CA ASP A 31 -4.98 -15.37 15.99
C ASP A 31 -4.12 -14.26 15.36
N ILE A 32 -4.80 -13.36 14.65
CA ILE A 32 -4.18 -12.23 13.97
C ILE A 32 -4.24 -11.01 14.90
N GLY A 33 -3.07 -10.43 15.17
CA GLY A 33 -2.90 -9.16 15.89
C GLY A 33 -2.49 -8.02 14.97
N ILE A 34 -2.60 -6.77 15.44
CA ILE A 34 -2.00 -5.62 14.77
C ILE A 34 -0.50 -5.60 15.10
N ARG A 35 0.33 -5.58 14.06
CA ARG A 35 1.79 -5.52 14.17
C ARG A 35 2.29 -4.19 13.64
N GLN A 36 3.19 -3.56 14.35
CA GLN A 36 3.81 -2.30 13.99
C GLN A 36 5.31 -2.50 13.72
N LEU A 37 5.85 -1.81 12.72
CA LEU A 37 7.29 -1.70 12.49
C LEU A 37 7.91 -0.73 13.48
N GLU A 38 7.27 0.43 13.66
CA GLU A 38 7.61 1.44 14.65
C GLU A 38 6.36 1.84 15.43
N PRO A 39 6.39 1.91 16.77
CA PRO A 39 5.23 2.33 17.57
C PRO A 39 4.81 3.77 17.25
N HIS A 40 3.50 4.01 17.16
CA HIS A 40 2.94 5.36 17.00
C HIS A 40 1.57 5.48 17.66
N GLY A 41 1.13 6.71 17.95
CA GLY A 41 -0.14 7.00 18.65
C GLY A 41 -1.33 7.31 17.75
N GLY A 42 -1.15 7.30 16.40
CA GLY A 42 -2.23 7.63 15.45
C GLY A 42 -3.10 6.45 15.06
N ASP A 43 -4.10 6.69 14.19
CA ASP A 43 -4.92 5.65 13.59
C ASP A 43 -4.04 4.60 12.89
N ARG A 44 -4.47 3.34 12.94
CA ARG A 44 -3.80 2.20 12.30
C ARG A 44 -4.31 2.05 10.86
N TYR A 45 -3.40 1.70 9.96
CA TYR A 45 -3.71 1.35 8.57
C TYR A 45 -3.37 -0.13 8.37
N VAL A 46 -4.31 -0.99 8.75
CA VAL A 46 -4.05 -2.43 8.91
C VAL A 46 -4.36 -3.20 7.64
N ILE A 47 -3.40 -3.97 7.16
CA ILE A 47 -3.64 -4.94 6.08
C ILE A 47 -4.64 -5.98 6.59
N GLN A 48 -5.89 -5.86 6.13
CA GLN A 48 -6.99 -6.73 6.52
C GLN A 48 -6.97 -8.03 5.73
N ASN A 49 -6.75 -7.93 4.43
CA ASN A 49 -6.64 -9.07 3.53
C ASN A 49 -5.72 -8.77 2.34
N ILE A 50 -5.26 -9.82 1.69
CA ILE A 50 -4.52 -9.80 0.43
C ILE A 50 -4.64 -11.16 -0.25
N GLU A 51 -4.87 -11.16 -1.56
CA GLU A 51 -4.92 -12.36 -2.39
C GLU A 51 -3.75 -12.38 -3.40
N PRO A 52 -3.12 -13.54 -3.64
CA PRO A 52 -3.34 -14.81 -2.97
C PRO A 52 -2.76 -14.84 -1.55
N ILE A 53 -3.53 -15.37 -0.58
CA ILE A 53 -3.17 -15.34 0.84
C ILE A 53 -1.93 -16.21 1.14
N GLU A 54 -1.76 -17.33 0.45
CA GLU A 54 -0.70 -18.32 0.72
C GLU A 54 0.70 -17.72 0.65
N ARG A 55 0.89 -16.72 -0.21
CA ARG A 55 2.18 -16.03 -0.41
C ARG A 55 2.32 -14.77 0.41
N ASN A 56 1.22 -14.29 0.99
CA ASN A 56 1.13 -12.96 1.58
C ASN A 56 0.65 -12.96 3.04
N LEU A 57 0.41 -14.13 3.63
CA LEU A 57 -0.10 -14.25 5.01
C LEU A 57 0.71 -13.41 6.01
N ALA A 58 2.02 -13.34 5.84
CA ALA A 58 2.91 -12.55 6.69
C ALA A 58 2.61 -11.03 6.66
N ALA A 59 1.90 -10.53 5.66
CA ALA A 59 1.52 -9.12 5.58
C ALA A 59 0.21 -8.81 6.33
N VAL A 60 -0.68 -9.78 6.50
CA VAL A 60 -1.96 -9.56 7.18
C VAL A 60 -1.71 -9.15 8.64
N GLY A 61 -2.44 -8.15 9.09
CA GLY A 61 -2.28 -7.55 10.42
C GLY A 61 -1.17 -6.50 10.51
N LEU A 62 -0.37 -6.28 9.47
CA LEU A 62 0.62 -5.19 9.47
C LEU A 62 -0.08 -3.84 9.42
N ASP A 63 0.26 -2.97 10.36
CA ASP A 63 -0.07 -1.55 10.33
C ASP A 63 0.95 -0.80 9.46
N ILE A 64 0.57 -0.47 8.23
CA ILE A 64 1.46 0.25 7.31
C ILE A 64 1.72 1.68 7.75
N ALA A 65 0.85 2.27 8.58
CA ALA A 65 1.07 3.60 9.14
C ALA A 65 2.21 3.65 10.18
N SER A 66 2.70 2.49 10.60
CA SER A 66 3.86 2.36 11.48
C SER A 66 5.21 2.56 10.78
N GLU A 67 5.21 2.87 9.47
CA GLU A 67 6.40 3.26 8.72
C GLU A 67 6.11 4.55 7.93
N ALA A 68 7.00 5.52 8.07
CA ALA A 68 6.75 6.90 7.63
C ALA A 68 6.45 7.05 6.13
N ASN A 69 7.19 6.34 5.27
CA ASN A 69 7.03 6.39 3.81
C ASN A 69 5.67 5.81 3.37
N ARG A 70 5.27 4.67 3.93
CA ARG A 70 3.98 4.05 3.64
C ARG A 70 2.82 4.91 4.14
N ARG A 71 2.95 5.49 5.35
CA ARG A 71 1.98 6.42 5.91
C ARG A 71 1.80 7.64 5.01
N ALA A 72 2.91 8.28 4.61
CA ALA A 72 2.86 9.47 3.75
C ALA A 72 2.14 9.21 2.43
N ALA A 73 2.40 8.07 1.77
CA ALA A 73 1.72 7.69 0.54
C ALA A 73 0.22 7.42 0.74
N ALA A 74 -0.16 6.73 1.83
CA ALA A 74 -1.54 6.46 2.17
C ALA A 74 -2.32 7.75 2.47
N ASP A 75 -1.73 8.67 3.23
CA ASP A 75 -2.32 9.97 3.56
C ASP A 75 -2.49 10.84 2.31
N GLU A 76 -1.51 10.82 1.41
CA GLU A 76 -1.59 11.54 0.14
C GLU A 76 -2.69 10.97 -0.77
N ALA A 77 -2.79 9.64 -0.90
CA ALA A 77 -3.87 8.99 -1.62
C ALA A 77 -5.24 9.40 -1.05
N ALA A 78 -5.41 9.31 0.28
CA ALA A 78 -6.64 9.69 0.97
C ALA A 78 -6.99 11.17 0.78
N ARG A 79 -6.00 12.06 0.76
CA ARG A 79 -6.17 13.50 0.60
C ARG A 79 -6.57 13.89 -0.82
N THR A 80 -5.98 13.24 -1.83
CA THR A 80 -6.16 13.58 -3.24
C THR A 80 -7.28 12.80 -3.92
N GLY A 81 -7.66 11.65 -3.40
CA GLY A 81 -8.58 10.72 -4.05
C GLY A 81 -7.95 9.97 -5.23
N ARG A 82 -6.62 10.01 -5.36
CA ARG A 82 -5.86 9.41 -6.46
C ARG A 82 -5.04 8.23 -5.99
N ALA A 83 -4.68 7.36 -6.93
CA ALA A 83 -3.68 6.33 -6.68
C ALA A 83 -2.32 6.96 -6.40
N VAL A 84 -1.60 6.45 -5.41
CA VAL A 84 -0.26 6.88 -5.03
C VAL A 84 0.64 5.65 -4.88
N ILE A 85 1.88 5.74 -5.33
CA ILE A 85 2.91 4.73 -5.13
C ILE A 85 3.84 5.23 -4.02
N THR A 86 4.20 4.34 -3.07
CA THR A 86 5.21 4.65 -2.05
C THR A 86 6.58 4.87 -2.70
N ARG A 87 7.50 5.49 -2.01
CA ARG A 87 8.93 5.32 -2.30
C ARG A 87 9.33 3.85 -2.16
N ALA A 88 10.55 3.51 -2.52
CA ALA A 88 11.06 2.15 -2.35
C ALA A 88 10.95 1.68 -0.90
N ILE A 89 10.43 0.48 -0.71
CA ILE A 89 10.25 -0.17 0.59
C ILE A 89 10.80 -1.59 0.57
N THR A 90 10.98 -2.19 1.75
CA THR A 90 11.22 -3.63 1.89
C THR A 90 9.89 -4.32 2.21
N LEU A 91 9.49 -5.29 1.39
CA LEU A 91 8.30 -6.08 1.65
C LEU A 91 8.58 -7.13 2.74
N ILE A 92 7.66 -7.27 3.70
CA ILE A 92 7.77 -8.27 4.77
C ILE A 92 7.71 -9.70 4.21
N GLN A 93 7.00 -9.89 3.10
CA GLN A 93 6.88 -11.17 2.43
C GLN A 93 8.13 -11.62 1.66
N ALA A 94 9.11 -10.74 1.47
CA ALA A 94 10.31 -11.00 0.70
C ALA A 94 11.57 -10.34 1.30
N PRO A 95 11.90 -10.61 2.57
CA PRO A 95 12.98 -9.90 3.27
C PRO A 95 14.39 -10.21 2.71
N SER A 96 14.55 -11.33 2.01
CA SER A 96 15.82 -11.76 1.42
C SER A 96 16.09 -11.19 0.04
N GLN A 97 15.12 -10.53 -0.56
CA GLN A 97 15.28 -9.91 -1.87
C GLN A 97 15.57 -8.42 -1.68
N SER A 98 16.78 -7.99 -1.99
CA SER A 98 17.18 -6.58 -2.09
C SER A 98 16.47 -5.85 -3.25
N GLN A 99 15.36 -6.38 -3.71
CA GLN A 99 14.56 -5.84 -4.80
C GLN A 99 13.81 -4.61 -4.34
N ARG A 100 13.85 -3.57 -5.15
CA ARG A 100 13.05 -2.37 -4.94
C ARG A 100 11.57 -2.74 -5.02
N SER A 101 10.87 -2.60 -3.90
CA SER A 101 9.46 -2.89 -3.78
C SER A 101 8.69 -1.61 -3.48
N PHE A 102 7.44 -1.56 -3.92
CA PHE A 102 6.55 -0.41 -3.76
C PHE A 102 5.17 -0.89 -3.35
N LEU A 103 4.38 -0.02 -2.72
CA LEU A 103 2.94 -0.20 -2.59
C LEU A 103 2.22 0.79 -3.49
N LEU A 104 1.37 0.30 -4.37
CA LEU A 104 0.35 1.09 -5.03
C LEU A 104 -0.87 1.15 -4.10
N LEU A 105 -1.33 2.34 -3.77
CA LEU A 105 -2.43 2.61 -2.84
C LEU A 105 -3.51 3.42 -3.54
N LEU A 106 -4.76 2.95 -3.50
CA LEU A 106 -5.92 3.67 -4.01
C LEU A 106 -6.95 3.81 -2.88
N PRO A 107 -7.36 5.03 -2.48
CA PRO A 107 -8.25 5.24 -1.35
C PRO A 107 -9.67 4.73 -1.64
N VAL A 108 -10.29 4.17 -0.62
CA VAL A 108 -11.68 3.70 -0.62
C VAL A 108 -12.46 4.49 0.40
N TYR A 109 -13.56 5.08 -0.02
CA TYR A 109 -14.42 5.89 0.82
C TYR A 109 -15.76 5.20 1.09
N ARG A 110 -16.34 5.49 2.23
CA ARG A 110 -17.69 5.01 2.58
C ARG A 110 -18.72 5.62 1.62
N PRO A 111 -19.65 4.82 1.07
CA PRO A 111 -20.65 5.31 0.13
C PRO A 111 -21.60 6.32 0.81
N GLY A 112 -22.16 7.22 0.01
CA GLY A 112 -23.15 8.21 0.46
C GLY A 112 -22.58 9.41 1.22
N LEU A 113 -21.28 9.50 1.45
CA LEU A 113 -20.63 10.65 2.07
C LEU A 113 -20.06 11.60 1.00
N PRO A 114 -20.04 12.93 1.28
CA PRO A 114 -19.43 13.89 0.36
C PRO A 114 -17.91 13.66 0.24
N LEU A 115 -17.35 13.95 -0.95
CA LEU A 115 -15.93 13.82 -1.25
C LEU A 115 -15.35 15.11 -1.87
N VAL A 116 -16.04 16.23 -1.69
CA VAL A 116 -15.71 17.49 -2.37
C VAL A 116 -14.44 18.09 -1.79
N SER A 117 -14.39 18.25 -0.50
CA SER A 117 -13.23 18.81 0.19
C SER A 117 -12.27 17.73 0.67
N ARG A 118 -11.04 18.15 1.02
CA ARG A 118 -10.06 17.30 1.70
C ARG A 118 -10.63 16.74 3.02
N GLN A 119 -11.34 17.58 3.78
CA GLN A 119 -11.93 17.19 5.04
C GLN A 119 -13.03 16.15 4.85
N ASP A 120 -13.88 16.30 3.82
CA ASP A 120 -14.91 15.32 3.48
C ASP A 120 -14.29 13.96 3.15
N ARG A 121 -13.26 13.95 2.32
CA ARG A 121 -12.53 12.71 1.97
C ARG A 121 -11.94 12.05 3.19
N GLN A 122 -11.33 12.82 4.07
CA GLN A 122 -10.75 12.27 5.31
C GLN A 122 -11.83 11.69 6.26
N ALA A 123 -12.98 12.34 6.36
CA ALA A 123 -14.12 11.86 7.14
C ALA A 123 -14.76 10.60 6.52
N ALA A 124 -14.81 10.52 5.19
CA ALA A 124 -15.38 9.39 4.46
C ALA A 124 -14.45 8.19 4.33
N LEU A 125 -13.16 8.34 4.60
CA LEU A 125 -12.14 7.30 4.35
C LEU A 125 -12.43 6.01 5.12
N ALA A 126 -12.58 4.90 4.40
CA ALA A 126 -12.69 3.56 4.94
C ALA A 126 -11.33 2.84 5.00
N GLY A 127 -10.47 3.11 4.02
CA GLY A 127 -9.18 2.47 3.87
C GLY A 127 -8.65 2.61 2.44
N TRP A 128 -7.86 1.63 2.01
CA TRP A 128 -7.24 1.62 0.68
C TRP A 128 -7.30 0.22 0.09
N THR A 129 -7.61 0.11 -1.19
CA THR A 129 -7.15 -1.07 -1.94
C THR A 129 -5.70 -0.87 -2.31
N TYR A 130 -4.94 -1.96 -2.37
CA TYR A 130 -3.50 -1.88 -2.58
C TYR A 130 -2.93 -3.07 -3.35
N ALA A 131 -1.78 -2.84 -3.98
CA ALA A 131 -0.98 -3.88 -4.60
C ALA A 131 0.50 -3.70 -4.23
N PRO A 132 1.16 -4.71 -3.65
CA PRO A 132 2.62 -4.73 -3.54
C PRO A 132 3.22 -5.06 -4.90
N LEU A 133 4.16 -4.21 -5.35
CA LEU A 133 4.84 -4.29 -6.63
C LEU A 133 6.33 -4.60 -6.41
N LEU A 134 6.85 -5.56 -7.16
CA LEU A 134 8.30 -5.78 -7.32
C LEU A 134 8.73 -5.23 -8.67
N ILE A 135 9.62 -4.26 -8.68
CA ILE A 135 10.00 -3.58 -9.91
C ILE A 135 10.58 -4.54 -10.94
N ASP A 136 11.41 -5.48 -10.51
CA ASP A 136 12.02 -6.47 -11.39
C ASP A 136 10.99 -7.42 -12.03
N GLU A 137 9.85 -7.65 -11.35
CA GLU A 137 8.75 -8.44 -11.90
C GLU A 137 7.86 -7.61 -12.83
N VAL A 138 7.65 -6.33 -12.51
CA VAL A 138 6.92 -5.38 -13.37
C VAL A 138 7.64 -5.20 -14.70
N LEU A 139 8.97 -5.12 -14.65
CA LEU A 139 9.82 -4.86 -15.83
C LEU A 139 10.20 -6.13 -16.60
N ARG A 140 9.92 -7.32 -16.08
CA ARG A 140 10.35 -8.60 -16.70
C ARG A 140 9.83 -8.77 -18.12
N ASP A 141 8.62 -8.32 -18.40
CA ASP A 141 7.97 -8.44 -19.70
C ASP A 141 8.25 -7.23 -20.62
N VAL A 142 9.00 -6.24 -20.11
CA VAL A 142 9.48 -5.13 -20.92
C VAL A 142 10.80 -5.57 -21.55
N ASP A 143 10.81 -5.71 -22.87
CA ASP A 143 12.03 -6.06 -23.63
C ASP A 143 13.00 -4.87 -23.64
N LEU A 144 13.81 -4.77 -22.57
CA LEU A 144 14.82 -3.74 -22.40
C LEU A 144 16.02 -3.90 -23.33
N ASN A 145 16.07 -5.00 -24.11
CA ASN A 145 17.15 -5.26 -25.06
C ASN A 145 16.92 -4.60 -26.42
N GLN A 146 15.79 -3.94 -26.62
CA GLN A 146 15.57 -3.17 -27.84
C GLN A 146 16.37 -1.86 -27.77
N PRO A 147 17.29 -1.61 -28.74
CA PRO A 147 18.24 -0.48 -28.68
C PRO A 147 17.59 0.90 -28.72
N GLN A 148 16.29 0.96 -28.98
CA GLN A 148 15.53 2.21 -29.06
C GLN A 148 14.77 2.57 -27.77
N PHE A 149 14.86 1.76 -26.71
CA PHE A 149 14.21 2.02 -25.43
C PHE A 149 15.23 2.09 -24.29
N ALA A 150 15.29 3.23 -23.62
CA ALA A 150 15.92 3.37 -22.32
C ALA A 150 14.81 3.60 -21.26
N LEU A 151 14.73 2.73 -20.27
CA LEU A 151 13.84 2.90 -19.14
C LEU A 151 14.63 3.47 -17.96
N ALA A 152 14.34 4.70 -17.58
CA ALA A 152 14.81 5.28 -16.33
C ALA A 152 13.66 5.37 -15.33
N LEU A 153 13.84 4.79 -14.15
CA LEU A 153 12.95 4.95 -13.01
C LEU A 153 13.61 5.94 -12.05
N ASP A 154 13.22 7.20 -12.13
CA ASP A 154 13.73 8.25 -11.25
C ASP A 154 12.77 8.48 -10.09
N GLU A 155 13.31 8.43 -8.87
CA GLU A 155 12.62 8.90 -7.68
C GLU A 155 12.78 10.43 -7.61
N LEU A 156 11.77 11.17 -8.09
CA LEU A 156 11.79 12.62 -7.99
C LEU A 156 11.53 13.05 -6.54
N THR A 157 12.40 13.89 -6.02
CA THR A 157 12.40 14.39 -4.63
C THR A 157 11.11 15.17 -4.28
N ASP A 158 10.35 15.60 -5.30
CA ASP A 158 9.10 16.36 -5.15
C ASP A 158 7.83 15.50 -5.10
N GLY A 159 7.95 14.20 -4.85
CA GLY A 159 6.80 13.30 -4.71
C GLY A 159 6.09 12.96 -6.02
N ARG A 160 6.67 13.25 -7.16
CA ARG A 160 6.20 12.82 -8.47
C ARG A 160 7.13 11.74 -9.02
N ALA A 161 6.68 10.50 -8.98
CA ALA A 161 7.29 9.47 -9.80
C ALA A 161 6.83 9.72 -11.25
N MET A 162 7.76 9.99 -12.16
CA MET A 162 7.48 9.97 -13.60
C MET A 162 8.16 8.75 -14.21
N LEU A 163 7.38 7.97 -14.94
CA LEU A 163 7.92 6.96 -15.84
C LEU A 163 8.22 7.67 -17.16
N GLY A 164 9.51 7.88 -17.44
CA GLY A 164 9.97 8.42 -18.71
C GLY A 164 10.36 7.29 -19.66
N ILE A 165 9.74 7.22 -20.83
CA ILE A 165 10.22 6.41 -21.96
C ILE A 165 10.88 7.41 -22.91
N GLY A 166 12.20 7.39 -22.97
CA GLY A 166 12.98 8.20 -23.91
C GLY A 166 13.36 7.35 -25.13
N ALA A 167 13.16 7.88 -26.33
CA ALA A 167 13.81 7.36 -27.52
C ALA A 167 15.26 7.85 -27.53
N GLY A 168 16.22 6.94 -27.61
CA GLY A 168 17.62 7.20 -27.81
C GLY A 168 17.93 7.55 -29.26
#